data_28151b307c970f1f85e1a395d05c88e1
#
_entry.id   28151b307c970f1f85e1a395d05c88e1
#
_cell.length_a   1.000
_cell.length_b   1.000
_cell.length_c   1.000
_cell.angle_alpha   90.00
_cell.angle_beta   90.00
_cell.angle_gamma   90.00
#
_symmetry.space_group_name_H-M   'P 1'
#
loop_
_entity.id
_entity.type
_entity.pdbx_description
1 polymer ?
#
loop_
_entity_poly.entity_id
_entity_poly.type
_entity_poly.pdbx_seq_one_letter_code
_entity_poly.pdbx_strand_id
1 'polypeptide(L)'
;LLDWLQSIGAEFGRNINASTGFEQTQYMLNNIPIVRESIIDSCLLVMHDYSHFVTCDPAEIDAERGVILEERRTRRDASWRMFEKALPYYYGDTPYAKRTLIGGEEQLKTFKYESLTNFYKTWCRPDMQAVIVVGDVDVNQIEQKIKTIFSDIPAPVDPKEKVIHKIPDNVEPIVAVITDPEATSSTIEVLWKS
;
A
#
# COMPACT_ATOMS: atom_id res chain seq x y z
N LEU A 1 6.45 19.06 -1.69
CA LEU A 1 5.16 18.44 -1.95
C LEU A 1 4.12 18.85 -0.91
N LEU A 2 4.38 18.64 0.39
CA LEU A 2 3.43 18.95 1.46
C LEU A 2 3.03 20.43 1.47
N ASP A 3 3.98 21.36 1.37
CA ASP A 3 3.72 22.79 1.32
C ASP A 3 2.83 23.19 0.13
N TRP A 4 3.08 22.57 -1.03
CA TRP A 4 2.24 22.80 -2.22
C TRP A 4 0.80 22.30 -1.98
N LEU A 5 0.66 21.11 -1.42
CA LEU A 5 -0.66 20.54 -1.13
C LEU A 5 -1.44 21.38 -0.13
N GLN A 6 -0.77 21.86 0.93
CA GLN A 6 -1.38 22.80 1.87
C GLN A 6 -1.81 24.10 1.19
N SER A 7 -1.02 24.60 0.22
CA SER A 7 -1.34 25.83 -0.51
C SER A 7 -2.62 25.75 -1.35
N ILE A 8 -3.04 24.54 -1.71
CA ILE A 8 -4.29 24.27 -2.45
C ILE A 8 -5.43 23.79 -1.53
N GLY A 9 -5.22 23.80 -0.22
CA GLY A 9 -6.20 23.37 0.77
C GLY A 9 -6.28 21.86 0.97
N ALA A 10 -5.28 21.10 0.50
CA ALA A 10 -5.18 19.66 0.73
C ALA A 10 -4.35 19.35 1.98
N GLU A 11 -4.85 18.42 2.80
CA GLU A 11 -4.24 18.02 4.06
C GLU A 11 -3.73 16.58 3.98
N PHE A 12 -2.58 16.32 4.58
CA PHE A 12 -2.05 14.97 4.73
C PHE A 12 -2.99 14.11 5.61
N GLY A 13 -3.18 12.86 5.24
CA GLY A 13 -4.10 11.93 5.92
C GLY A 13 -5.57 12.07 5.49
N ARG A 14 -6.02 13.29 5.19
CA ARG A 14 -7.38 13.55 4.72
C ARG A 14 -7.48 13.50 3.20
N ASN A 15 -6.62 14.24 2.51
CA ASN A 15 -6.62 14.35 1.06
C ASN A 15 -5.56 13.49 0.39
N ILE A 16 -4.42 13.24 1.10
CA ILE A 16 -3.32 12.43 0.61
C ILE A 16 -3.19 11.25 1.54
N ASN A 17 -3.25 10.07 0.96
CA ASN A 17 -3.11 8.84 1.72
C ASN A 17 -2.53 7.74 0.82
N ALA A 18 -2.06 6.67 1.46
CA ALA A 18 -1.69 5.43 0.80
C ALA A 18 -2.19 4.24 1.61
N SER A 19 -2.50 3.16 0.95
CA SER A 19 -2.85 1.90 1.58
C SER A 19 -2.13 0.74 0.92
N THR A 20 -1.76 -0.24 1.72
CA THR A 20 -1.07 -1.44 1.26
C THR A 20 -1.90 -2.67 1.59
N GLY A 21 -2.17 -3.47 0.57
CA GLY A 21 -2.70 -4.82 0.69
C GLY A 21 -1.62 -5.87 0.40
N PHE A 22 -1.99 -7.15 0.42
CA PHE A 22 -1.04 -8.22 0.09
C PHE A 22 -0.53 -8.18 -1.34
N GLU A 23 -1.36 -7.68 -2.27
CA GLU A 23 -1.10 -7.74 -3.71
C GLU A 23 -0.97 -6.37 -4.36
N GLN A 24 -1.26 -5.30 -3.65
CA GLN A 24 -1.27 -3.95 -4.20
C GLN A 24 -0.90 -2.89 -3.18
N THR A 25 -0.39 -1.77 -3.67
CA THR A 25 -0.30 -0.50 -2.95
C THR A 25 -1.09 0.54 -3.73
N GLN A 26 -1.92 1.30 -3.05
CA GLN A 26 -2.70 2.39 -3.63
C GLN A 26 -2.20 3.72 -3.07
N TYR A 27 -1.87 4.65 -3.94
CA TYR A 27 -1.62 6.05 -3.59
C TYR A 27 -2.84 6.85 -3.98
N MET A 28 -3.31 7.71 -3.10
CA MET A 28 -4.59 8.39 -3.27
C MET A 28 -4.46 9.88 -3.03
N LEU A 29 -5.04 10.65 -3.96
CA LEU A 29 -5.34 12.07 -3.80
C LEU A 29 -6.86 12.23 -3.83
N ASN A 30 -7.48 12.45 -2.69
CA ASN A 30 -8.93 12.48 -2.54
C ASN A 30 -9.45 13.90 -2.26
N ASN A 31 -10.63 14.22 -2.79
CA ASN A 31 -11.31 15.49 -2.53
C ASN A 31 -10.41 16.71 -2.77
N ILE A 32 -9.65 16.69 -3.84
CA ILE A 32 -8.80 17.81 -4.23
C ILE A 32 -9.65 18.90 -4.85
N PRO A 33 -9.59 20.15 -4.35
CA PRO A 33 -10.31 21.27 -4.95
C PRO A 33 -9.78 21.58 -6.37
N ILE A 34 -10.61 21.38 -7.40
CA ILE A 34 -10.22 21.62 -8.80
C ILE A 34 -10.59 23.04 -9.27
N VAL A 35 -10.33 24.04 -8.44
CA VAL A 35 -10.64 25.46 -8.74
C VAL A 35 -9.80 26.05 -9.88
N ARG A 36 -8.75 25.35 -10.30
CA ARG A 36 -7.88 25.72 -11.44
C ARG A 36 -7.41 24.44 -12.12
N GLU A 37 -7.33 24.45 -13.43
CA GLU A 37 -6.88 23.29 -14.24
C GLU A 37 -5.46 22.82 -13.87
N SER A 38 -4.57 23.77 -13.55
CA SER A 38 -3.19 23.45 -13.11
C SER A 38 -3.10 22.56 -11.87
N ILE A 39 -4.15 22.49 -11.05
CA ILE A 39 -4.19 21.60 -9.87
C ILE A 39 -4.25 20.14 -10.34
N ILE A 40 -5.06 19.85 -11.35
CA ILE A 40 -5.15 18.50 -11.93
C ILE A 40 -3.79 18.07 -12.50
N ASP A 41 -3.13 18.96 -13.26
CA ASP A 41 -1.81 18.69 -13.84
C ASP A 41 -0.78 18.38 -12.74
N SER A 42 -0.79 19.15 -11.68
CA SER A 42 0.11 18.92 -10.53
C SER A 42 -0.23 17.62 -9.80
N CYS A 43 -1.50 17.28 -9.65
CA CYS A 43 -1.91 15.98 -9.05
C CYS A 43 -1.44 14.80 -9.91
N LEU A 44 -1.57 14.89 -11.23
CA LEU A 44 -1.08 13.88 -12.16
C LEU A 44 0.45 13.75 -12.08
N LEU A 45 1.17 14.87 -11.95
CA LEU A 45 2.63 14.87 -11.76
C LEU A 45 3.02 14.20 -10.43
N VAL A 46 2.31 14.46 -9.33
CA VAL A 46 2.54 13.75 -8.06
C VAL A 46 2.34 12.25 -8.21
N MET A 47 1.29 11.82 -8.91
CA MET A 47 1.06 10.39 -9.16
C MET A 47 2.12 9.78 -10.07
N HIS A 48 2.58 10.52 -11.06
CA HIS A 48 3.71 10.15 -11.91
C HIS A 48 4.98 9.91 -11.10
N ASP A 49 5.32 10.83 -10.19
CA ASP A 49 6.51 10.70 -9.33
C ASP A 49 6.39 9.51 -8.39
N TYR A 50 5.21 9.28 -7.79
CA TYR A 50 4.98 8.06 -6.99
C TYR A 50 5.10 6.78 -7.81
N SER A 51 4.76 6.81 -9.09
CA SER A 51 4.75 5.61 -9.92
C SER A 51 6.14 5.09 -10.26
N HIS A 52 7.15 5.96 -10.44
CA HIS A 52 8.48 5.54 -10.91
C HIS A 52 9.68 6.35 -10.35
N PHE A 53 9.44 7.54 -9.79
CA PHE A 53 10.51 8.48 -9.47
C PHE A 53 10.74 8.73 -7.98
N VAL A 54 10.29 7.82 -7.11
CA VAL A 54 10.59 7.91 -5.66
C VAL A 54 12.09 7.75 -5.42
N THR A 55 12.68 8.73 -4.76
CA THR A 55 14.15 8.81 -4.55
C THR A 55 14.69 7.80 -3.56
N CYS A 56 13.87 7.33 -2.60
CA CYS A 56 14.28 6.42 -1.53
C CYS A 56 15.53 6.93 -0.77
N ASP A 57 15.51 8.21 -0.37
CA ASP A 57 16.62 8.83 0.35
C ASP A 57 16.89 8.10 1.68
N PRO A 58 18.15 7.71 1.97
CA PRO A 58 18.48 6.97 3.20
C PRO A 58 18.10 7.69 4.49
N ALA A 59 18.23 9.02 4.55
CA ALA A 59 17.90 9.78 5.75
C ALA A 59 16.39 9.78 5.99
N GLU A 60 15.57 9.89 4.94
CA GLU A 60 14.13 9.81 5.02
C GLU A 60 13.66 8.38 5.38
N ILE A 61 14.31 7.34 4.83
CA ILE A 61 14.03 5.96 5.19
C ILE A 61 14.29 5.73 6.68
N ASP A 62 15.40 6.24 7.22
CA ASP A 62 15.72 6.05 8.64
C ASP A 62 14.78 6.85 9.55
N ALA A 63 14.37 8.04 9.16
CA ALA A 63 13.37 8.81 9.88
C ALA A 63 12.02 8.06 9.94
N GLU A 64 11.58 7.49 8.80
CA GLU A 64 10.33 6.77 8.71
C GLU A 64 10.35 5.42 9.46
N ARG A 65 11.51 4.76 9.61
CA ARG A 65 11.62 3.53 10.43
C ARG A 65 11.07 3.71 11.83
N GLY A 66 11.40 4.83 12.47
CA GLY A 66 10.92 5.14 13.82
C GLY A 66 9.41 5.29 13.86
N VAL A 67 8.85 5.96 12.86
CA VAL A 67 7.40 6.16 12.71
C VAL A 67 6.66 4.82 12.56
N ILE A 68 7.12 3.97 11.64
CA ILE A 68 6.50 2.66 11.40
C ILE A 68 6.63 1.72 12.61
N LEU A 69 7.77 1.74 13.32
CA LEU A 69 7.94 0.95 14.54
C LEU A 69 6.98 1.40 15.65
N GLU A 70 6.77 2.71 15.79
CA GLU A 70 5.82 3.25 16.74
C GLU A 70 4.36 2.96 16.35
N GLU A 71 4.03 3.07 15.06
CA GLU A 71 2.73 2.66 14.54
C GLU A 71 2.45 1.18 14.82
N ARG A 72 3.43 0.30 14.57
CA ARG A 72 3.33 -1.12 14.90
C ARG A 72 3.09 -1.34 16.40
N ARG A 73 3.80 -0.60 17.24
CA ARG A 73 3.67 -0.71 18.71
C ARG A 73 2.28 -0.31 19.17
N THR A 74 1.74 0.80 18.65
CA THR A 74 0.44 1.34 19.07
C THR A 74 -0.74 0.54 18.54
N ARG A 75 -0.59 -0.08 17.37
CA ARG A 75 -1.65 -0.94 16.77
C ARG A 75 -1.70 -2.34 17.35
N ARG A 76 -0.74 -2.78 18.17
CA ARG A 76 -0.64 -4.16 18.67
C ARG A 76 -1.49 -4.39 19.91
N ASP A 77 -2.78 -4.15 19.82
CA ASP A 77 -3.79 -4.49 20.82
C ASP A 77 -4.15 -6.01 20.80
N ALA A 78 -5.09 -6.40 21.65
CA ALA A 78 -5.57 -7.79 21.72
C ALA A 78 -6.15 -8.27 20.38
N SER A 79 -6.90 -7.42 19.68
CA SER A 79 -7.51 -7.76 18.39
C SER A 79 -6.45 -8.04 17.33
N TRP A 80 -5.42 -7.21 17.27
CA TRP A 80 -4.30 -7.40 16.36
C TRP A 80 -3.54 -8.69 16.66
N ARG A 81 -3.23 -8.96 17.93
CA ARG A 81 -2.52 -10.20 18.32
C ARG A 81 -3.33 -11.46 18.00
N MET A 82 -4.65 -11.40 18.19
CA MET A 82 -5.55 -12.49 17.80
C MET A 82 -5.59 -12.66 16.28
N PHE A 83 -5.65 -11.57 15.52
CA PHE A 83 -5.60 -11.61 14.07
C PHE A 83 -4.28 -12.23 13.56
N GLU A 84 -3.13 -11.84 14.10
CA GLU A 84 -1.83 -12.46 13.73
C GLU A 84 -1.84 -13.99 13.96
N LYS A 85 -2.44 -14.47 15.07
CA LYS A 85 -2.61 -15.90 15.34
C LYS A 85 -3.61 -16.58 14.39
N ALA A 86 -4.56 -15.84 13.83
CA ALA A 86 -5.56 -16.35 12.91
C ALA A 86 -5.03 -16.54 11.47
N LEU A 87 -4.01 -15.80 11.08
CA LEU A 87 -3.48 -15.79 9.69
C LEU A 87 -3.22 -17.20 9.11
N PRO A 88 -2.61 -18.17 9.83
CA PRO A 88 -2.40 -19.51 9.30
C PRO A 88 -3.70 -20.26 9.00
N TYR A 89 -4.76 -19.99 9.73
CA TYR A 89 -6.08 -20.62 9.49
C TYR A 89 -6.78 -20.03 8.26
N TYR A 90 -6.57 -18.73 7.99
CA TYR A 90 -7.09 -18.07 6.79
C TYR A 90 -6.31 -18.45 5.54
N TYR A 91 -4.99 -18.42 5.61
CA TYR A 91 -4.10 -18.43 4.45
C TYR A 91 -3.25 -19.71 4.31
N GLY A 92 -3.36 -20.67 5.25
CA GLY A 92 -2.56 -21.88 5.25
C GLY A 92 -1.05 -21.59 5.32
N ASP A 93 -0.23 -22.34 4.61
CA ASP A 93 1.22 -22.16 4.55
C ASP A 93 1.70 -21.11 3.54
N THR A 94 0.80 -20.34 2.97
CA THR A 94 1.16 -19.30 1.99
C THR A 94 1.98 -18.17 2.63
N PRO A 95 2.67 -17.35 1.83
CA PRO A 95 3.35 -16.15 2.32
C PRO A 95 2.41 -15.16 3.02
N TYR A 96 1.12 -15.14 2.69
CA TYR A 96 0.12 -14.28 3.32
C TYR A 96 -0.05 -14.57 4.81
N ALA A 97 0.11 -15.84 5.23
CA ALA A 97 0.06 -16.21 6.65
C ALA A 97 1.27 -15.75 7.46
N LYS A 98 2.40 -15.44 6.78
CA LYS A 98 3.70 -15.17 7.41
C LYS A 98 4.15 -13.71 7.30
N ARG A 99 3.46 -12.91 6.47
CA ARG A 99 3.83 -11.53 6.16
C ARG A 99 2.73 -10.58 6.60
N THR A 100 2.93 -9.90 7.72
CA THR A 100 2.05 -8.80 8.10
C THR A 100 2.35 -7.58 7.25
N LEU A 101 1.31 -6.82 6.88
CA LEU A 101 1.45 -5.67 5.97
C LEU A 101 2.35 -4.57 6.53
N ILE A 102 2.35 -4.38 7.85
CA ILE A 102 3.21 -3.41 8.51
C ILE A 102 4.68 -3.88 8.61
N GLY A 103 4.95 -5.16 8.35
CA GLY A 103 6.28 -5.75 8.45
C GLY A 103 6.64 -6.28 9.84
N GLY A 104 7.66 -7.17 9.88
CA GLY A 104 8.23 -7.67 11.11
C GLY A 104 9.13 -6.64 11.81
N GLU A 105 9.11 -6.60 13.13
CA GLU A 105 9.89 -5.62 13.91
C GLU A 105 11.40 -5.71 13.63
N GLU A 106 11.94 -6.92 13.65
CA GLU A 106 13.37 -7.14 13.35
C GLU A 106 13.70 -6.76 11.91
N GLN A 107 12.83 -7.10 10.97
CA GLN A 107 12.99 -6.72 9.58
C GLN A 107 12.97 -5.19 9.40
N LEU A 108 12.04 -4.49 10.05
CA LEU A 108 11.97 -3.02 10.00
C LEU A 108 13.25 -2.37 10.54
N LYS A 109 13.85 -2.93 11.61
CA LYS A 109 15.09 -2.43 12.20
C LYS A 109 16.33 -2.67 11.33
N THR A 110 16.34 -3.74 10.53
CA THR A 110 17.59 -4.25 9.92
C THR A 110 17.62 -4.26 8.41
N PHE A 111 16.48 -4.02 7.69
CA PHE A 111 16.51 -4.02 6.23
C PHE A 111 17.46 -2.95 5.68
N LYS A 112 18.16 -3.28 4.59
CA LYS A 112 19.06 -2.37 3.90
C LYS A 112 18.27 -1.45 2.95
N TYR A 113 18.76 -0.24 2.72
CA TYR A 113 18.13 0.72 1.80
C TYR A 113 17.94 0.13 0.40
N GLU A 114 18.93 -0.65 -0.07
CA GLU A 114 18.86 -1.31 -1.37
C GLU A 114 17.71 -2.31 -1.46
N SER A 115 17.29 -2.90 -0.34
CA SER A 115 16.14 -3.82 -0.33
C SER A 115 14.85 -3.09 -0.68
N LEU A 116 14.65 -1.89 -0.14
CA LEU A 116 13.50 -1.03 -0.43
C LEU A 116 13.55 -0.52 -1.87
N THR A 117 14.69 0.02 -2.28
CA THR A 117 14.89 0.53 -3.63
C THR A 117 14.70 -0.56 -4.69
N ASN A 118 15.24 -1.76 -4.44
CA ASN A 118 15.07 -2.89 -5.35
C ASN A 118 13.63 -3.39 -5.40
N PHE A 119 12.92 -3.40 -4.26
CA PHE A 119 11.50 -3.72 -4.24
C PHE A 119 10.71 -2.74 -5.10
N TYR A 120 10.91 -1.44 -4.90
CA TYR A 120 10.24 -0.40 -5.65
C TYR A 120 10.51 -0.53 -7.16
N LYS A 121 11.76 -0.63 -7.58
CA LYS A 121 12.15 -0.80 -8.99
C LYS A 121 11.62 -2.09 -9.61
N THR A 122 11.48 -3.14 -8.83
CA THR A 122 11.01 -4.45 -9.33
C THR A 122 9.51 -4.49 -9.52
N TRP A 123 8.75 -3.86 -8.61
CA TRP A 123 7.31 -4.05 -8.54
C TRP A 123 6.48 -2.81 -8.86
N CYS A 124 7.02 -1.59 -8.64
CA CYS A 124 6.36 -0.35 -9.03
C CYS A 124 6.74 0.03 -10.46
N ARG A 125 6.26 -0.74 -11.42
CA ARG A 125 6.56 -0.59 -12.84
C ARG A 125 5.30 -0.42 -13.67
N PRO A 126 5.35 0.28 -14.82
CA PRO A 126 4.17 0.73 -15.56
C PRO A 126 3.24 -0.38 -16.04
N ASP A 127 3.77 -1.58 -16.36
CA ASP A 127 2.97 -2.75 -16.76
C ASP A 127 2.14 -3.37 -15.62
N MET A 128 2.34 -2.91 -14.38
CA MET A 128 1.61 -3.36 -13.19
C MET A 128 0.86 -2.23 -12.50
N GLN A 129 0.72 -1.07 -13.15
CA GLN A 129 0.09 0.11 -12.57
C GLN A 129 -1.18 0.48 -13.31
N ALA A 130 -2.09 1.15 -12.60
CA ALA A 130 -3.25 1.79 -13.18
C ALA A 130 -3.40 3.19 -12.57
N VAL A 131 -3.67 4.19 -13.41
CA VAL A 131 -4.03 5.54 -12.99
C VAL A 131 -5.54 5.68 -13.10
N ILE A 132 -6.19 6.04 -12.02
CA ILE A 132 -7.65 6.18 -11.95
C ILE A 132 -7.97 7.62 -11.54
N VAL A 133 -8.74 8.32 -12.34
CA VAL A 133 -9.22 9.68 -12.07
C VAL A 133 -10.74 9.68 -12.06
N VAL A 134 -11.32 10.18 -10.98
CA VAL A 134 -12.77 10.28 -10.79
C VAL A 134 -13.13 11.69 -10.32
N GLY A 135 -14.08 12.32 -10.99
CA GLY A 135 -14.55 13.67 -10.64
C GLY A 135 -15.24 14.37 -11.78
N ASP A 136 -15.49 15.67 -11.59
CA ASP A 136 -16.05 16.53 -12.64
C ASP A 136 -14.93 16.98 -13.59
N VAL A 137 -14.58 16.11 -14.54
CA VAL A 137 -13.47 16.29 -15.48
C VAL A 137 -13.87 15.82 -16.89
N ASP A 138 -13.29 16.44 -17.92
CA ASP A 138 -13.39 15.92 -19.27
C ASP A 138 -12.51 14.69 -19.46
N VAL A 139 -13.14 13.55 -19.72
CA VAL A 139 -12.46 12.24 -19.80
C VAL A 139 -11.40 12.24 -20.90
N ASN A 140 -11.67 12.84 -22.07
CA ASN A 140 -10.73 12.83 -23.19
C ASN A 140 -9.50 13.69 -22.87
N GLN A 141 -9.70 14.84 -22.24
CA GLN A 141 -8.59 15.71 -21.83
C GLN A 141 -7.72 15.02 -20.77
N ILE A 142 -8.33 14.40 -19.78
CA ILE A 142 -7.59 13.68 -18.72
C ILE A 142 -6.82 12.50 -19.29
N GLU A 143 -7.42 11.73 -20.19
CA GLU A 143 -6.73 10.62 -20.85
C GLU A 143 -5.49 11.12 -21.62
N GLN A 144 -5.59 12.22 -22.35
CA GLN A 144 -4.45 12.80 -23.07
C GLN A 144 -3.36 13.31 -22.10
N LYS A 145 -3.76 13.97 -21.01
CA LYS A 145 -2.82 14.42 -19.97
C LYS A 145 -2.07 13.24 -19.34
N ILE A 146 -2.77 12.16 -18.97
CA ILE A 146 -2.16 10.94 -18.43
C ILE A 146 -1.17 10.37 -19.46
N LYS A 147 -1.58 10.16 -20.71
CA LYS A 147 -0.70 9.63 -21.75
C LYS A 147 0.56 10.50 -21.95
N THR A 148 0.43 11.82 -21.88
CA THR A 148 1.56 12.73 -22.03
C THR A 148 2.49 12.70 -20.83
N ILE A 149 1.96 12.82 -19.61
CA ILE A 149 2.74 12.91 -18.38
C ILE A 149 3.48 11.59 -18.08
N PHE A 150 2.82 10.45 -18.31
CA PHE A 150 3.40 9.13 -18.01
C PHE A 150 4.18 8.51 -19.17
N SER A 151 4.33 9.22 -20.31
CA SER A 151 5.00 8.68 -21.50
C SER A 151 6.50 8.49 -21.39
N ASP A 152 7.15 9.16 -20.45
CA ASP A 152 8.60 9.09 -20.19
C ASP A 152 8.99 7.93 -19.26
N ILE A 153 8.00 7.26 -18.63
CA ILE A 153 8.27 6.10 -17.79
C ILE A 153 8.68 4.93 -18.69
N PRO A 154 9.91 4.39 -18.51
CA PRO A 154 10.40 3.34 -19.40
C PRO A 154 9.64 2.03 -19.21
N ALA A 155 9.37 1.34 -20.32
CA ALA A 155 8.87 -0.02 -20.24
C ALA A 155 9.90 -0.94 -19.55
N PRO A 156 9.47 -1.87 -18.70
CA PRO A 156 10.38 -2.76 -18.00
C PRO A 156 11.08 -3.70 -18.99
N VAL A 157 12.37 -3.94 -18.78
CA VAL A 157 13.16 -4.91 -19.54
C VAL A 157 13.28 -6.19 -18.70
N ASP A 158 12.88 -7.32 -19.28
CA ASP A 158 12.88 -8.63 -18.62
C ASP A 158 12.22 -8.60 -17.21
N PRO A 159 10.93 -8.21 -17.14
CA PRO A 159 10.27 -7.97 -15.87
C PRO A 159 10.09 -9.26 -15.09
N LYS A 160 10.38 -9.20 -13.80
CA LYS A 160 10.13 -10.32 -12.88
C LYS A 160 8.64 -10.66 -12.86
N GLU A 161 8.29 -11.93 -13.02
CA GLU A 161 6.90 -12.39 -12.96
C GLU A 161 6.35 -12.28 -11.52
N LYS A 162 5.12 -11.79 -11.41
CA LYS A 162 4.39 -11.77 -10.14
C LYS A 162 3.75 -13.12 -9.89
N VAL A 163 4.12 -13.75 -8.80
CA VAL A 163 3.52 -15.01 -8.35
C VAL A 163 2.37 -14.72 -7.39
N ILE A 164 1.15 -15.10 -7.78
CA ILE A 164 -0.02 -15.08 -6.90
C ILE A 164 -0.15 -16.45 -6.24
N HIS A 165 -0.10 -16.47 -4.92
CA HIS A 165 -0.20 -17.71 -4.17
C HIS A 165 -1.67 -18.06 -3.95
N LYS A 166 -2.10 -19.19 -4.48
CA LYS A 166 -3.45 -19.70 -4.20
C LYS A 166 -3.56 -20.13 -2.74
N ILE A 167 -4.60 -19.67 -2.09
CA ILE A 167 -4.96 -20.15 -0.75
C ILE A 167 -5.55 -21.55 -0.92
N PRO A 168 -5.02 -22.58 -0.25
CA PRO A 168 -5.52 -23.93 -0.42
C PRO A 168 -6.93 -24.06 0.17
N ASP A 169 -7.79 -24.78 -0.55
CA ASP A 169 -9.08 -25.21 -0.03
C ASP A 169 -8.89 -26.27 1.07
N ASN A 170 -9.88 -26.36 1.93
CA ASN A 170 -9.97 -27.40 2.94
C ASN A 170 -11.20 -28.30 2.68
N VAL A 171 -11.00 -29.61 2.82
CA VAL A 171 -12.09 -30.60 2.68
C VAL A 171 -12.98 -30.60 3.92
N GLU A 172 -12.37 -30.56 5.09
CA GLU A 172 -13.06 -30.52 6.37
C GLU A 172 -13.05 -29.09 6.95
N PRO A 173 -14.09 -28.71 7.71
CA PRO A 173 -14.10 -27.42 8.40
C PRO A 173 -12.89 -27.25 9.32
N ILE A 174 -12.24 -26.10 9.23
CA ILE A 174 -11.15 -25.71 10.14
C ILE A 174 -11.78 -24.96 11.31
N VAL A 175 -11.54 -25.44 12.54
CA VAL A 175 -12.00 -24.76 13.75
C VAL A 175 -10.77 -24.19 14.47
N ALA A 176 -10.77 -22.89 14.70
CA ALA A 176 -9.74 -22.20 15.45
C ALA A 176 -10.34 -21.50 16.68
N VAL A 177 -9.74 -21.71 17.83
CA VAL A 177 -10.06 -20.97 19.06
C VAL A 177 -8.85 -20.13 19.41
N ILE A 178 -9.00 -18.82 19.30
CA ILE A 178 -7.92 -17.86 19.49
C ILE A 178 -8.27 -16.99 20.69
N THR A 179 -7.36 -16.90 21.64
CA THR A 179 -7.56 -16.15 22.88
C THR A 179 -6.44 -15.14 23.11
N ASP A 180 -6.81 -14.06 23.79
CA ASP A 180 -5.86 -13.07 24.30
C ASP A 180 -6.34 -12.61 25.70
N PRO A 181 -5.44 -12.47 26.69
CA PRO A 181 -5.82 -12.11 28.07
C PRO A 181 -6.42 -10.70 28.18
N GLU A 182 -6.19 -9.82 27.21
CA GLU A 182 -6.74 -8.47 27.18
C GLU A 182 -8.00 -8.37 26.30
N ALA A 183 -8.50 -9.47 25.75
CA ALA A 183 -9.72 -9.46 24.97
C ALA A 183 -10.94 -9.13 25.84
N THR A 184 -11.69 -8.10 25.46
CA THR A 184 -12.87 -7.63 26.20
C THR A 184 -14.19 -8.19 25.64
N SER A 185 -14.15 -8.89 24.52
CA SER A 185 -15.31 -9.47 23.87
C SER A 185 -14.97 -10.80 23.20
N SER A 186 -16.00 -11.60 22.93
CA SER A 186 -15.89 -12.83 22.13
C SER A 186 -16.60 -12.63 20.79
N THR A 187 -15.95 -13.07 19.71
CA THR A 187 -16.52 -13.04 18.37
C THR A 187 -16.54 -14.46 17.81
N ILE A 188 -17.60 -14.81 17.12
CA ILE A 188 -17.67 -16.03 16.32
C ILE A 188 -17.70 -15.59 14.87
N GLU A 189 -16.79 -16.11 14.07
CA GLU A 189 -16.70 -15.82 12.65
C GLU A 189 -16.78 -17.12 11.86
N VAL A 190 -17.53 -17.12 10.77
CA VAL A 190 -17.64 -18.25 9.84
C VAL A 190 -17.23 -17.73 8.46
N LEU A 191 -16.20 -18.32 7.88
CA LEU A 191 -15.60 -17.90 6.62
C LEU A 191 -15.70 -19.02 5.59
N TRP A 192 -16.07 -18.65 4.39
CA TRP A 192 -15.97 -19.49 3.19
C TRP A 192 -14.87 -18.93 2.30
N LYS A 193 -13.94 -19.79 1.91
CA LYS A 193 -12.94 -19.45 0.91
C LYS A 193 -13.59 -19.50 -0.47
N SER A 194 -13.38 -18.48 -1.28
CA SER A 194 -13.89 -18.37 -2.66
C SER A 194 -12.78 -18.06 -3.64
#